data_aab9a7da3a9759bf5f20c21ea98bf791
#
_entry.id   aab9a7da3a9759bf5f20c21ea98bf791
#
_cell.length_a   1.000
_cell.length_b   1.000
_cell.length_c   1.000
_cell.angle_alpha   90.00
_cell.angle_beta   90.00
_cell.angle_gamma   90.00
#
_symmetry.space_group_name_H-M   'P 1'
#
loop_
_entity.id
_entity.type
_entity.pdbx_description
1 polymer ?
#
loop_
_entity_poly.entity_id
_entity_poly.type
_entity_poly.pdbx_seq_one_letter_code
_entity_poly.pdbx_strand_id
1 'polypeptide(L)'
;MDILIKGGLIVDGTGEKPFYGDIAIDRDMITEIGENLDASKARKVVDAKGLTVTPGFIDGHTHSELNILKNRQHPNALYQGISTVVTGQCGLGFAPMKPEQFEDSIKINSGIFGDYRHYLKGWTTFGEFLDQLDGSGVNVAANVS
;
A
#
# COMPACT_ATOMS: atom_id res chain seq x y z
N MET A 1 -19.17 7.89 -13.38
CA MET A 1 -17.93 7.24 -12.94
C MET A 1 -16.81 8.28 -12.77
N ASP A 2 -15.95 8.07 -11.79
CA ASP A 2 -14.85 9.01 -11.54
C ASP A 2 -13.66 8.77 -12.48
N ILE A 3 -13.30 7.51 -12.69
CA ILE A 3 -12.18 7.13 -13.55
C ILE A 3 -12.63 6.04 -14.52
N LEU A 4 -12.19 6.15 -15.77
CA LEU A 4 -12.25 5.09 -16.75
C LEU A 4 -10.82 4.75 -17.20
N ILE A 5 -10.39 3.52 -16.97
CA ILE A 5 -9.16 2.96 -17.54
C ILE A 5 -9.56 2.29 -18.85
N LYS A 6 -8.97 2.71 -19.98
CA LYS A 6 -9.46 2.33 -21.31
C LYS A 6 -8.46 1.56 -22.14
N GLY A 7 -8.89 0.43 -22.68
CA GLY A 7 -8.19 -0.33 -23.72
C GLY A 7 -6.96 -1.09 -23.26
N GLY A 8 -6.83 -1.42 -21.97
CA GLY A 8 -5.71 -2.17 -21.41
C GLY A 8 -5.85 -3.68 -21.57
N LEU A 9 -4.73 -4.41 -21.50
CA LEU A 9 -4.73 -5.86 -21.32
C LEU A 9 -4.94 -6.15 -19.84
N ILE A 10 -6.11 -6.64 -19.47
CA ILE A 10 -6.48 -6.89 -18.07
C ILE A 10 -5.97 -8.27 -17.65
N VAL A 11 -5.21 -8.29 -16.54
CA VAL A 11 -4.78 -9.49 -15.81
C VAL A 11 -5.32 -9.35 -14.39
N ASP A 12 -6.47 -9.95 -14.12
CA ASP A 12 -7.27 -9.68 -12.92
C ASP A 12 -6.87 -10.49 -11.68
N GLY A 13 -5.89 -11.40 -11.82
CA GLY A 13 -5.40 -12.23 -10.72
C GLY A 13 -6.24 -13.48 -10.44
N THR A 14 -7.27 -13.75 -11.21
CA THR A 14 -8.12 -14.95 -11.03
C THR A 14 -7.47 -16.24 -11.53
N GLY A 15 -6.39 -16.13 -12.32
CA GLY A 15 -5.75 -17.25 -13.02
C GLY A 15 -6.35 -17.52 -14.40
N GLU A 16 -7.39 -16.80 -14.79
CA GLU A 16 -7.96 -16.86 -16.12
C GLU A 16 -7.08 -16.17 -17.17
N LYS A 17 -7.40 -16.38 -18.45
CA LYS A 17 -6.63 -15.76 -19.54
C LYS A 17 -6.81 -14.24 -19.53
N PRO A 18 -5.71 -13.48 -19.75
CA PRO A 18 -5.81 -12.05 -19.95
C PRO A 18 -6.75 -11.67 -21.08
N PHE A 19 -7.45 -10.56 -20.95
CA PHE A 19 -8.38 -10.05 -21.95
C PHE A 19 -8.25 -8.53 -22.10
N TYR A 20 -8.58 -7.99 -23.26
CA TYR A 20 -8.63 -6.55 -23.46
C TYR A 20 -9.97 -6.00 -22.97
N GLY A 21 -9.92 -4.83 -22.30
CA GLY A 21 -11.13 -4.22 -21.80
C GLY A 21 -10.89 -2.84 -21.17
N ASP A 22 -11.99 -2.31 -20.69
CA ASP A 22 -12.06 -1.05 -19.97
C ASP A 22 -12.51 -1.31 -18.53
N ILE A 23 -12.05 -0.49 -17.58
CA ILE A 23 -12.43 -0.58 -16.17
C ILE A 23 -13.01 0.74 -15.72
N ALA A 24 -14.26 0.72 -15.27
CA ALA A 24 -14.94 1.88 -14.67
C ALA A 24 -14.80 1.86 -13.15
N ILE A 25 -14.39 2.98 -12.59
CA ILE A 25 -14.19 3.17 -11.15
C ILE A 25 -15.06 4.35 -10.71
N ASP A 26 -15.81 4.15 -9.62
CA ASP A 26 -16.56 5.20 -8.96
C ASP A 26 -16.21 5.19 -7.48
N ARG A 27 -15.68 6.31 -6.97
CA ARG A 27 -15.05 6.42 -5.65
C ARG A 27 -13.91 5.40 -5.50
N ASP A 28 -14.09 4.41 -4.63
CA ASP A 28 -13.14 3.36 -4.27
C ASP A 28 -13.52 1.97 -4.82
N MET A 29 -14.54 1.92 -5.70
CA MET A 29 -15.08 0.68 -6.22
C MET A 29 -14.91 0.55 -7.73
N ILE A 30 -14.49 -0.63 -8.18
CA ILE A 30 -14.64 -1.03 -9.59
C ILE A 30 -16.12 -1.34 -9.79
N THR A 31 -16.78 -0.58 -10.65
CA THR A 31 -18.23 -0.69 -10.88
C THR A 31 -18.57 -1.46 -12.14
N GLU A 32 -17.65 -1.50 -13.10
CA GLU A 32 -17.87 -2.22 -14.36
C GLU A 32 -16.53 -2.59 -14.99
N ILE A 33 -16.46 -3.77 -15.56
CA ILE A 33 -15.37 -4.22 -16.45
C ILE A 33 -16.03 -4.68 -17.74
N GLY A 34 -15.62 -4.15 -18.87
CA GLY A 34 -16.23 -4.47 -20.15
C GLY A 34 -15.48 -3.90 -21.34
N GLU A 35 -16.02 -4.07 -22.51
CA GLU A 35 -15.46 -3.48 -23.72
C GLU A 35 -16.25 -2.21 -24.12
N ASN A 36 -15.54 -1.23 -24.68
CA ASN A 36 -16.14 -0.03 -25.26
C ASN A 36 -17.02 0.79 -24.29
N LEU A 37 -16.62 0.89 -23.01
CA LEU A 37 -17.32 1.74 -22.05
C LEU A 37 -17.31 3.22 -22.49
N ASP A 38 -18.40 3.91 -22.21
CA ASP A 38 -18.63 5.30 -22.65
C ASP A 38 -17.75 6.29 -21.87
N ALA A 39 -16.69 6.74 -22.53
CA ALA A 39 -15.72 7.69 -21.96
C ALA A 39 -16.35 9.07 -21.63
N SER A 40 -17.47 9.44 -22.27
CA SER A 40 -18.14 10.72 -22.01
C SER A 40 -18.73 10.81 -20.60
N LYS A 41 -18.94 9.67 -19.95
CA LYS A 41 -19.47 9.55 -18.58
C LYS A 41 -18.39 9.59 -17.49
N ALA A 42 -17.10 9.64 -17.87
CA ALA A 42 -15.99 9.62 -16.93
C ALA A 42 -15.46 11.04 -16.65
N ARG A 43 -15.17 11.33 -15.38
CA ARG A 43 -14.50 12.59 -14.99
C ARG A 43 -13.02 12.59 -15.44
N LYS A 44 -12.38 11.39 -15.43
CA LYS A 44 -11.00 11.19 -15.87
C LYS A 44 -10.91 9.91 -16.69
N VAL A 45 -10.26 10.00 -17.85
CA VAL A 45 -9.95 8.83 -18.67
C VAL A 45 -8.44 8.59 -18.62
N VAL A 46 -8.05 7.34 -18.35
CA VAL A 46 -6.67 6.86 -18.39
C VAL A 46 -6.54 5.96 -19.61
N ASP A 47 -5.78 6.38 -20.60
CA ASP A 47 -5.48 5.54 -21.77
C ASP A 47 -4.46 4.46 -21.36
N ALA A 48 -4.91 3.20 -21.41
CA ALA A 48 -4.10 2.03 -21.10
C ALA A 48 -3.79 1.20 -22.35
N LYS A 49 -3.99 1.76 -23.54
CA LYS A 49 -3.71 1.06 -24.79
C LYS A 49 -2.23 0.65 -24.87
N GLY A 50 -1.98 -0.63 -25.07
CA GLY A 50 -0.63 -1.21 -25.09
C GLY A 50 -0.01 -1.44 -23.72
N LEU A 51 -0.76 -1.16 -22.64
CA LEU A 51 -0.35 -1.43 -21.27
C LEU A 51 -1.11 -2.64 -20.69
N THR A 52 -0.51 -3.28 -19.69
CA THR A 52 -1.17 -4.28 -18.86
C THR A 52 -1.73 -3.62 -17.61
N VAL A 53 -2.99 -3.93 -17.30
CA VAL A 53 -3.69 -3.46 -16.10
C VAL A 53 -3.85 -4.63 -15.15
N THR A 54 -3.34 -4.50 -13.94
CA THR A 54 -3.39 -5.52 -12.89
C THR A 54 -3.97 -4.92 -11.60
N PRO A 55 -4.47 -5.73 -10.67
CA PRO A 55 -4.60 -5.31 -9.28
C PRO A 55 -3.24 -4.79 -8.75
N GLY A 56 -3.28 -3.87 -7.80
CA GLY A 56 -2.06 -3.43 -7.12
C GLY A 56 -1.36 -4.60 -6.44
N PHE A 57 -0.02 -4.63 -6.51
CA PHE A 57 0.76 -5.71 -5.93
C PHE A 57 0.73 -5.66 -4.40
N ILE A 58 0.82 -6.85 -3.79
CA ILE A 58 0.92 -7.03 -2.35
C ILE A 58 2.35 -7.47 -2.03
N ASP A 59 3.09 -6.63 -1.30
CA ASP A 59 4.38 -7.04 -0.73
C ASP A 59 4.13 -7.74 0.60
N GLY A 60 4.22 -9.05 0.60
CA GLY A 60 3.91 -9.90 1.76
C GLY A 60 5.00 -9.92 2.83
N HIS A 61 6.17 -9.30 2.60
CA HIS A 61 7.27 -9.30 3.55
C HIS A 61 8.12 -8.04 3.40
N THR A 62 7.85 -7.02 4.19
CA THR A 62 8.60 -5.77 4.16
C THR A 62 8.85 -5.22 5.55
N HIS A 63 9.87 -4.35 5.65
CA HIS A 63 10.21 -3.58 6.85
C HIS A 63 10.00 -2.09 6.59
N SER A 64 8.78 -1.74 6.16
CA SER A 64 8.44 -0.40 5.68
C SER A 64 7.84 0.52 6.75
N GLU A 65 7.62 0.04 7.96
CA GLU A 65 6.92 0.74 9.05
C GLU A 65 7.44 2.15 9.25
N LEU A 66 8.74 2.28 9.45
CA LEU A 66 9.37 3.57 9.71
C LEU A 66 9.44 4.44 8.45
N ASN A 67 9.54 3.84 7.28
CA ASN A 67 9.51 4.56 6.01
C ASN A 67 8.14 5.21 5.78
N ILE A 68 7.06 4.51 6.13
CA ILE A 68 5.68 5.03 6.06
C ILE A 68 5.49 6.17 7.07
N LEU A 69 6.00 6.04 8.29
CA LEU A 69 5.96 7.11 9.29
C LEU A 69 6.75 8.35 8.85
N LYS A 70 7.88 8.15 8.18
CA LYS A 70 8.72 9.20 7.63
C LYS A 70 8.09 9.90 6.43
N ASN A 71 7.50 9.13 5.53
CA ASN A 71 6.83 9.63 4.34
C ASN A 71 5.57 8.80 4.07
N ARG A 72 4.43 9.35 4.46
CA ARG A 72 3.12 8.70 4.37
C ARG A 72 2.75 8.26 2.96
N GLN A 73 3.21 8.94 1.93
CA GLN A 73 2.94 8.56 0.55
C GLN A 73 3.62 7.25 0.15
N HIS A 74 4.68 6.86 0.87
CA HIS A 74 5.46 5.65 0.58
C HIS A 74 5.76 5.45 -0.91
N PRO A 75 6.39 6.45 -1.57
CA PRO A 75 6.52 6.48 -3.02
C PRO A 75 7.31 5.29 -3.58
N ASN A 76 8.26 4.76 -2.81
CA ASN A 76 9.06 3.60 -3.23
C ASN A 76 8.21 2.37 -3.55
N ALA A 77 7.13 2.14 -2.80
CA ALA A 77 6.19 1.07 -3.06
C ALA A 77 5.29 1.41 -4.26
N LEU A 78 4.70 2.61 -4.25
CA LEU A 78 3.75 3.04 -5.29
C LEU A 78 4.38 3.05 -6.68
N TYR A 79 5.63 3.51 -6.84
CA TYR A 79 6.32 3.50 -8.13
C TYR A 79 6.63 2.09 -8.66
N GLN A 80 6.54 1.07 -7.81
CA GLN A 80 6.67 -0.33 -8.19
C GLN A 80 5.30 -1.01 -8.37
N GLY A 81 4.20 -0.27 -8.26
CA GLY A 81 2.84 -0.80 -8.35
C GLY A 81 2.38 -1.56 -7.10
N ILE A 82 3.12 -1.45 -5.98
CA ILE A 82 2.75 -2.05 -4.70
C ILE A 82 1.71 -1.15 -4.03
N SER A 83 0.52 -1.68 -3.81
CA SER A 83 -0.60 -0.99 -3.15
C SER A 83 -0.85 -1.46 -1.73
N THR A 84 -0.27 -2.59 -1.33
CA THR A 84 -0.43 -3.18 0.00
C THR A 84 0.91 -3.73 0.48
N VAL A 85 1.25 -3.47 1.74
CA VAL A 85 2.47 -3.99 2.38
C VAL A 85 2.12 -4.75 3.65
N VAL A 86 2.83 -5.85 3.91
CA VAL A 86 2.72 -6.60 5.16
C VAL A 86 4.02 -6.41 5.95
N THR A 87 3.91 -5.77 7.10
CA THR A 87 5.02 -5.37 7.97
C THR A 87 5.10 -6.20 9.26
N GLY A 88 6.01 -5.90 10.18
CA GLY A 88 6.20 -6.65 11.42
C GLY A 88 6.80 -8.03 11.19
N GLN A 89 7.70 -8.15 10.24
CA GLN A 89 8.37 -9.40 9.86
C GLN A 89 9.62 -9.64 10.70
N CYS A 90 10.13 -10.88 10.72
CA CYS A 90 11.42 -11.27 11.31
C CYS A 90 11.56 -10.95 12.81
N GLY A 91 10.45 -10.76 13.54
CA GLY A 91 10.51 -10.30 14.94
C GLY A 91 10.91 -8.82 15.09
N LEU A 92 10.93 -8.05 13.99
CA LEU A 92 11.27 -6.62 13.97
C LEU A 92 9.98 -5.78 13.99
N GLY A 93 9.26 -5.80 15.10
CA GLY A 93 8.07 -4.99 15.29
C GLY A 93 8.34 -3.79 16.19
N PHE A 94 7.48 -2.78 16.07
CA PHE A 94 7.55 -1.56 16.85
C PHE A 94 6.40 -1.42 17.85
N ALA A 95 5.55 -2.45 17.95
CA ALA A 95 4.44 -2.49 18.90
C ALA A 95 3.96 -3.96 19.13
N PRO A 96 3.47 -4.30 20.31
CA PRO A 96 3.42 -3.43 21.50
C PRO A 96 4.82 -3.18 22.08
N MET A 97 5.04 -1.97 22.64
CA MET A 97 6.34 -1.61 23.22
C MET A 97 6.13 -0.68 24.42
N LYS A 98 6.76 -1.01 25.54
CA LYS A 98 6.75 -0.13 26.69
C LYS A 98 7.75 1.03 26.51
N PRO A 99 7.47 2.23 27.07
CA PRO A 99 8.35 3.38 26.91
C PRO A 99 9.80 3.12 27.31
N GLU A 100 10.03 2.33 28.36
CA GLU A 100 11.37 1.96 28.82
C GLU A 100 12.16 1.08 27.84
N GLN A 101 11.49 0.47 26.86
CA GLN A 101 12.10 -0.39 25.84
C GLN A 101 12.52 0.39 24.57
N PHE A 102 12.11 1.66 24.44
CA PHE A 102 12.35 2.42 23.21
C PHE A 102 13.83 2.62 22.92
N GLU A 103 14.63 2.99 23.89
CA GLU A 103 16.06 3.23 23.68
C GLU A 103 16.81 1.94 23.30
N ASP A 104 16.46 0.83 23.92
CA ASP A 104 17.05 -0.46 23.58
C ASP A 104 16.62 -0.91 22.17
N SER A 105 15.36 -0.73 21.81
CA SER A 105 14.85 -1.01 20.47
C SER A 105 15.60 -0.20 19.41
N ILE A 106 15.78 1.10 19.62
CA ILE A 106 16.53 1.97 18.72
C ILE A 106 17.96 1.47 18.58
N LYS A 107 18.62 1.17 19.69
CA LYS A 107 20.01 0.70 19.70
C LYS A 107 20.18 -0.61 18.92
N ILE A 108 19.26 -1.57 19.12
CA ILE A 108 19.30 -2.87 18.46
C ILE A 108 19.04 -2.72 16.95
N ASN A 109 18.06 -1.90 16.58
CA ASN A 109 17.56 -1.83 15.21
C ASN A 109 18.21 -0.70 14.37
N SER A 110 19.03 0.15 14.96
CA SER A 110 19.63 1.30 14.27
C SER A 110 20.50 0.92 13.06
N GLY A 111 21.08 -0.28 13.06
CA GLY A 111 21.84 -0.79 11.92
C GLY A 111 20.99 -1.04 10.67
N ILE A 112 19.68 -1.25 10.84
CA ILE A 112 18.72 -1.50 9.75
C ILE A 112 17.95 -0.21 9.40
N PHE A 113 17.45 0.49 10.41
CA PHE A 113 16.51 1.60 10.23
C PHE A 113 17.14 2.99 10.46
N GLY A 114 18.39 3.05 10.89
CA GLY A 114 19.01 4.29 11.32
C GLY A 114 18.43 4.79 12.66
N ASP A 115 18.61 6.07 12.97
CA ASP A 115 17.99 6.70 14.14
C ASP A 115 16.55 7.10 13.82
N TYR A 116 15.59 6.47 14.48
CA TYR A 116 14.17 6.69 14.26
C TYR A 116 13.44 7.30 15.47
N ARG A 117 14.15 7.85 16.46
CA ARG A 117 13.56 8.49 17.65
C ARG A 117 12.48 9.51 17.31
N HIS A 118 12.71 10.28 16.25
CA HIS A 118 11.79 11.35 15.82
C HIS A 118 10.44 10.83 15.32
N TYR A 119 10.36 9.56 14.97
CA TYR A 119 9.13 8.93 14.45
C TYR A 119 8.37 8.16 15.51
N LEU A 120 8.99 7.86 16.66
CA LEU A 120 8.35 7.22 17.80
C LEU A 120 7.50 8.24 18.55
N LYS A 121 6.20 8.14 18.41
CA LYS A 121 5.24 9.09 19.03
C LYS A 121 4.54 8.52 20.26
N GLY A 122 5.21 7.65 21.00
CA GLY A 122 4.75 7.24 22.32
C GLY A 122 3.59 6.26 22.33
N TRP A 123 3.40 5.48 21.26
CA TRP A 123 2.46 4.36 21.32
C TRP A 123 2.98 3.23 22.21
N THR A 124 2.08 2.56 22.90
CA THR A 124 2.38 1.42 23.78
C THR A 124 1.63 0.16 23.36
N THR A 125 0.50 0.35 22.72
CA THR A 125 -0.33 -0.73 22.20
C THR A 125 -0.16 -0.88 20.69
N PHE A 126 -0.51 -2.07 20.20
CA PHE A 126 -0.51 -2.34 18.76
C PHE A 126 -1.56 -1.49 18.01
N GLY A 127 -2.72 -1.25 18.62
CA GLY A 127 -3.74 -0.38 18.04
C GLY A 127 -3.25 1.06 17.85
N GLU A 128 -2.64 1.64 18.88
CA GLU A 128 -2.05 3.00 18.79
C GLU A 128 -0.97 3.09 17.70
N PHE A 129 -0.19 2.03 17.50
CA PHE A 129 0.77 1.96 16.40
C PHE A 129 0.08 1.94 15.03
N LEU A 130 -0.97 1.12 14.85
CA LEU A 130 -1.73 1.09 13.61
C LEU A 130 -2.35 2.45 13.29
N ASP A 131 -2.88 3.17 14.30
CA ASP A 131 -3.40 4.53 14.14
C ASP A 131 -2.33 5.50 13.62
N GLN A 132 -1.04 5.25 13.95
CA GLN A 132 0.06 6.04 13.39
C GLN A 132 0.31 5.75 11.91
N LEU A 133 -0.09 4.62 11.40
CA LEU A 133 0.06 4.24 9.98
C LEU A 133 -1.15 4.64 9.13
N ASP A 134 -2.24 5.07 9.76
CA ASP A 134 -3.45 5.48 9.07
C ASP A 134 -3.21 6.68 8.14
N GLY A 135 -3.90 6.69 7.01
CA GLY A 135 -3.74 7.71 5.97
C GLY A 135 -2.44 7.58 5.15
N SER A 136 -1.79 6.41 5.17
CA SER A 136 -0.68 6.12 4.27
C SER A 136 -1.14 5.94 2.82
N GLY A 137 -0.22 6.16 1.87
CA GLY A 137 -0.49 6.01 0.43
C GLY A 137 -0.66 4.56 -0.02
N VAL A 138 -0.34 3.59 0.85
CA VAL A 138 -0.52 2.15 0.64
C VAL A 138 -1.36 1.57 1.77
N ASN A 139 -2.05 0.46 1.52
CA ASN A 139 -2.66 -0.31 2.59
C ASN A 139 -1.57 -0.99 3.42
N VAL A 140 -1.74 -1.01 4.73
CA VAL A 140 -0.78 -1.63 5.64
C VAL A 140 -1.47 -2.73 6.45
N ALA A 141 -0.96 -3.94 6.34
CA ALA A 141 -1.20 -5.00 7.28
C ALA A 141 0.06 -5.18 8.14
N ALA A 142 -0.09 -5.33 9.44
CA ALA A 142 1.05 -5.49 10.33
C ALA A 142 0.90 -6.73 11.21
N ASN A 143 1.99 -7.47 11.36
CA ASN A 143 2.07 -8.56 12.31
C ASN A 143 2.43 -8.02 13.69
N VAL A 144 1.88 -8.64 14.71
CA VAL A 144 2.34 -8.46 16.10
C VAL A 144 3.61 -9.29 16.26
N SER A 145 4.71 -8.67 16.66
CA SER A 145 6.02 -9.32 16.80
C SER A 145 6.62 -9.10 18.19
#